data_768c66eca8a92e5a9967396f50c04af8
#
_entry.id   768c66eca8a92e5a9967396f50c04af8
#
_cell.length_a   1.000
_cell.length_b   1.000
_cell.length_c   1.000
_cell.angle_alpha   90.00
_cell.angle_beta   90.00
_cell.angle_gamma   90.00
#
_symmetry.space_group_name_H-M   'P 1'
#
loop_
_entity.id
_entity.type
_entity.pdbx_description
1 polymer ?
#
loop_
_entity_poly.entity_id
_entity_poly.type
_entity_poly.pdbx_seq_one_letter_code
_entity_poly.pdbx_strand_id
1 'polypeptide(L)'
;MAVLKIPQSEQKVRAVGQSGNVDIRLPLSLARQQGAAFSSLGKVYEDIYKEQRDIEDKKEFYKITKDVGLDIAKISNDVSKNTDLDFAHKTFDELTQPEKYENFLKGKNKNVNKLFDQWLLKTKDKEYATIANKVIKRSNEEAKATLNDKADELSIKMASSNLVEAQTASDDLDNLFNQKSTKRILSDDEYKKFVKDKKNQGIRYRLKLGAKNNSVFTLQNIKDIE
;
A
#
# COMPACT_ATOMS: atom_id res chain seq x y z
N MET A 1 -8.01 10.06 -36.01
CA MET A 1 -8.47 8.81 -36.67
C MET A 1 -7.81 8.74 -38.04
N ALA A 2 -6.85 7.86 -38.20
CA ALA A 2 -6.21 7.62 -39.50
C ALA A 2 -7.09 6.66 -40.29
N VAL A 3 -7.71 7.14 -41.33
CA VAL A 3 -8.46 6.30 -42.28
C VAL A 3 -7.45 5.56 -43.13
N LEU A 4 -7.31 4.27 -42.87
CA LEU A 4 -6.54 3.37 -43.74
C LEU A 4 -7.20 3.36 -45.13
N LYS A 5 -6.58 4.02 -46.11
CA LYS A 5 -6.97 3.89 -47.51
C LYS A 5 -6.62 2.47 -47.95
N ILE A 6 -7.61 1.65 -48.19
CA ILE A 6 -7.45 0.32 -48.77
C ILE A 6 -6.93 0.52 -50.22
N PRO A 7 -5.79 -0.13 -50.58
CA PRO A 7 -5.25 0.03 -51.94
C PRO A 7 -6.27 -0.46 -52.98
N GLN A 8 -6.38 0.25 -54.10
CA GLN A 8 -7.33 -0.07 -55.19
C GLN A 8 -7.13 -1.47 -55.79
N SER A 9 -6.02 -2.15 -55.47
CA SER A 9 -5.76 -3.55 -55.84
C SER A 9 -6.73 -4.56 -55.20
N GLU A 10 -7.36 -4.23 -54.07
CA GLU A 10 -8.32 -5.14 -53.39
C GLU A 10 -9.67 -5.22 -54.14
N GLN A 11 -10.05 -4.17 -54.86
CA GLN A 11 -11.28 -4.21 -55.63
C GLN A 11 -11.20 -5.17 -56.84
N LYS A 12 -9.99 -5.48 -57.35
CA LYS A 12 -9.79 -6.43 -58.44
C LYS A 12 -9.80 -7.89 -57.96
N VAL A 13 -9.44 -8.19 -56.73
CA VAL A 13 -9.44 -9.56 -56.18
C VAL A 13 -10.88 -10.03 -55.91
N ARG A 14 -11.85 -9.12 -55.63
CA ARG A 14 -13.26 -9.52 -55.47
C ARG A 14 -13.98 -9.94 -56.75
N ALA A 15 -13.47 -9.49 -57.90
CA ALA A 15 -14.07 -9.82 -59.21
C ALA A 15 -13.69 -11.21 -59.77
N VAL A 16 -12.68 -11.88 -59.21
CA VAL A 16 -12.20 -13.19 -59.65
C VAL A 16 -12.93 -14.39 -58.98
N GLY A 17 -13.83 -14.11 -58.06
CA GLY A 17 -14.57 -15.14 -57.32
C GLY A 17 -15.85 -15.66 -57.99
N GLN A 18 -16.18 -15.29 -59.21
CA GLN A 18 -17.34 -15.84 -59.94
C GLN A 18 -16.96 -16.57 -61.22
N SER A 19 -17.02 -17.87 -61.09
CA SER A 19 -17.35 -18.90 -62.11
C SER A 19 -16.89 -18.64 -63.53
N GLY A 20 -16.00 -19.48 -63.99
CA GLY A 20 -15.73 -19.76 -65.39
C GLY A 20 -14.47 -20.59 -65.48
N ASN A 21 -14.59 -21.85 -65.94
CA ASN A 21 -13.48 -22.69 -66.36
C ASN A 21 -12.73 -21.96 -67.49
N VAL A 22 -11.77 -21.12 -67.09
CA VAL A 22 -10.80 -20.57 -68.01
C VAL A 22 -9.48 -21.30 -67.72
N ASP A 23 -9.11 -22.18 -68.67
CA ASP A 23 -7.85 -22.89 -68.65
C ASP A 23 -6.68 -21.90 -68.92
N ILE A 24 -6.34 -21.10 -67.89
CA ILE A 24 -5.26 -20.14 -67.95
C ILE A 24 -4.01 -20.89 -67.51
N ARG A 25 -3.22 -21.39 -68.48
CA ARG A 25 -1.81 -21.79 -68.25
C ARG A 25 -1.01 -20.54 -67.92
N LEU A 26 -1.06 -20.12 -66.67
CA LEU A 26 -0.19 -19.05 -66.16
C LEU A 26 1.26 -19.49 -66.24
N PRO A 27 2.19 -18.66 -66.73
CA PRO A 27 3.61 -18.96 -66.71
C PRO A 27 4.06 -19.29 -65.28
N LEU A 28 4.91 -20.30 -65.10
CA LEU A 28 5.40 -20.77 -63.81
C LEU A 28 6.00 -19.66 -62.93
N SER A 29 6.53 -18.61 -63.57
CA SER A 29 7.03 -17.39 -62.92
C SER A 29 5.92 -16.55 -62.26
N LEU A 30 4.76 -16.45 -62.88
CA LEU A 30 3.60 -15.72 -62.35
C LEU A 30 2.96 -16.46 -61.16
N ALA A 31 2.92 -17.80 -61.29
CA ALA A 31 2.43 -18.65 -60.17
C ALA A 31 3.35 -18.59 -58.94
N ARG A 32 4.66 -18.49 -59.13
CA ARG A 32 5.63 -18.28 -58.04
C ARG A 32 5.53 -16.88 -57.43
N GLN A 33 5.34 -15.84 -58.26
CA GLN A 33 5.11 -14.48 -57.73
C GLN A 33 3.80 -14.35 -56.99
N GLN A 34 2.72 -14.98 -57.47
CA GLN A 34 1.46 -15.04 -56.73
C GLN A 34 1.55 -15.85 -55.44
N GLY A 35 2.24 -16.98 -55.44
CA GLY A 35 2.51 -17.77 -54.25
C GLY A 35 3.30 -17.01 -53.19
N ALA A 36 4.32 -16.23 -53.59
CA ALA A 36 5.07 -15.36 -52.70
C ALA A 36 4.22 -14.20 -52.14
N ALA A 37 3.36 -13.59 -52.98
CA ALA A 37 2.43 -12.57 -52.56
C ALA A 37 1.38 -13.12 -51.58
N PHE A 38 0.83 -14.30 -51.84
CA PHE A 38 -0.11 -14.93 -50.88
C PHE A 38 0.57 -15.33 -49.58
N SER A 39 1.82 -15.79 -49.61
CA SER A 39 2.57 -16.10 -48.38
C SER A 39 2.91 -14.84 -47.55
N SER A 40 3.20 -13.73 -48.23
CA SER A 40 3.43 -12.44 -47.54
C SER A 40 2.13 -11.85 -46.95
N LEU A 41 1.02 -11.95 -47.66
CA LEU A 41 -0.30 -11.59 -47.14
C LEU A 41 -0.68 -12.47 -45.95
N GLY A 42 -0.45 -13.78 -46.01
CA GLY A 42 -0.66 -14.69 -44.89
C GLY A 42 0.09 -14.27 -43.62
N LYS A 43 1.38 -13.90 -43.79
CA LYS A 43 2.18 -13.38 -42.68
C LYS A 43 1.60 -12.06 -42.11
N VAL A 44 1.23 -11.13 -42.96
CA VAL A 44 0.62 -9.87 -42.54
C VAL A 44 -0.70 -10.12 -41.78
N TYR A 45 -1.55 -11.02 -42.25
CA TYR A 45 -2.77 -11.41 -41.54
C TYR A 45 -2.45 -12.07 -40.19
N GLU A 46 -1.44 -12.93 -40.15
CA GLU A 46 -1.02 -13.57 -38.90
C GLU A 46 -0.48 -12.55 -37.88
N ASP A 47 0.30 -11.57 -38.34
CA ASP A 47 0.85 -10.51 -37.50
C ASP A 47 -0.26 -9.58 -37.00
N ILE A 48 -1.21 -9.18 -37.83
CA ILE A 48 -2.39 -8.40 -37.43
C ILE A 48 -3.23 -9.18 -36.42
N TYR A 49 -3.43 -10.47 -36.63
CA TYR A 49 -4.19 -11.31 -35.72
C TYR A 49 -3.50 -11.47 -34.36
N LYS A 50 -2.18 -11.63 -34.33
CA LYS A 50 -1.37 -11.65 -33.12
C LYS A 50 -1.47 -10.32 -32.37
N GLU A 51 -1.33 -9.20 -33.09
CA GLU A 51 -1.43 -7.87 -32.50
C GLU A 51 -2.84 -7.60 -31.90
N GLN A 52 -3.91 -7.99 -32.60
CA GLN A 52 -5.27 -7.88 -32.07
C GLN A 52 -5.45 -8.72 -30.81
N ARG A 53 -4.93 -9.96 -30.83
CA ARG A 53 -4.99 -10.85 -29.67
C ARG A 53 -4.21 -10.29 -28.49
N ASP A 54 -3.04 -9.71 -28.70
CA ASP A 54 -2.25 -9.07 -27.67
C ASP A 54 -2.96 -7.85 -27.06
N ILE A 55 -3.71 -7.11 -27.87
CA ILE A 55 -4.52 -5.98 -27.40
C ILE A 55 -5.69 -6.47 -26.55
N GLU A 56 -6.37 -7.55 -26.95
CA GLU A 56 -7.47 -8.16 -26.18
C GLU A 56 -6.96 -8.72 -24.85
N ASP A 57 -5.85 -9.45 -24.88
CA ASP A 57 -5.21 -10.01 -23.68
C ASP A 57 -4.84 -8.91 -22.69
N LYS A 58 -4.29 -7.79 -23.15
CA LYS A 58 -3.99 -6.63 -22.32
C LYS A 58 -5.23 -6.00 -21.71
N LYS A 59 -6.32 -5.85 -22.50
CA LYS A 59 -7.59 -5.31 -21.98
C LYS A 59 -8.19 -6.20 -20.90
N GLU A 60 -8.20 -7.52 -21.11
CA GLU A 60 -8.68 -8.48 -20.12
C GLU A 60 -7.80 -8.44 -18.84
N PHE A 61 -6.49 -8.45 -19.02
CA PHE A 61 -5.54 -8.33 -17.91
C PHE A 61 -5.80 -7.06 -17.08
N TYR A 62 -5.94 -5.89 -17.72
CA TYR A 62 -6.23 -4.64 -17.02
C TYR A 62 -7.54 -4.67 -16.26
N LYS A 63 -8.58 -5.28 -16.82
CA LYS A 63 -9.86 -5.42 -16.13
C LYS A 63 -9.73 -6.25 -14.87
N ILE A 64 -9.09 -7.43 -14.97
CA ILE A 64 -8.89 -8.32 -13.83
C ILE A 64 -8.04 -7.65 -12.76
N THR A 65 -6.90 -7.07 -13.15
CA THR A 65 -5.97 -6.44 -12.19
C THR A 65 -6.55 -5.22 -11.51
N LYS A 66 -7.47 -4.50 -12.15
CA LYS A 66 -8.21 -3.41 -11.50
C LYS A 66 -9.09 -3.94 -10.38
N ASP A 67 -9.89 -4.95 -10.64
CA ASP A 67 -10.85 -5.47 -9.66
C ASP A 67 -10.13 -6.18 -8.49
N VAL A 68 -9.16 -7.04 -8.82
CA VAL A 68 -8.33 -7.73 -7.82
C VAL A 68 -7.46 -6.74 -7.04
N GLY A 69 -6.91 -5.71 -7.70
CA GLY A 69 -6.10 -4.68 -7.04
C GLY A 69 -6.87 -3.89 -6.00
N LEU A 70 -8.15 -3.60 -6.26
CA LEU A 70 -9.02 -2.95 -5.27
C LEU A 70 -9.29 -3.87 -4.07
N ASP A 71 -9.50 -5.16 -4.30
CA ASP A 71 -9.68 -6.14 -3.21
C ASP A 71 -8.41 -6.27 -2.37
N ILE A 72 -7.24 -6.42 -2.99
CA ILE A 72 -5.94 -6.49 -2.30
C ILE A 72 -5.68 -5.21 -1.48
N ALA A 73 -5.92 -4.04 -2.05
CA ALA A 73 -5.73 -2.76 -1.36
C ALA A 73 -6.66 -2.62 -0.14
N LYS A 74 -7.90 -3.10 -0.24
CA LYS A 74 -8.84 -3.14 0.88
C LYS A 74 -8.33 -4.08 1.98
N ILE A 75 -7.95 -5.31 1.63
CA ILE A 75 -7.37 -6.26 2.59
C ILE A 75 -6.13 -5.67 3.26
N SER A 76 -5.20 -5.12 2.49
CA SER A 76 -3.98 -4.46 2.99
C SER A 76 -4.31 -3.36 4.02
N ASN A 77 -5.31 -2.54 3.71
CA ASN A 77 -5.75 -1.50 4.64
C ASN A 77 -6.40 -2.07 5.90
N ASP A 78 -7.18 -3.14 5.80
CA ASP A 78 -7.86 -3.74 6.95
C ASP A 78 -6.86 -4.46 7.88
N VAL A 79 -5.93 -5.25 7.34
CA VAL A 79 -4.91 -5.95 8.16
C VAL A 79 -3.92 -4.96 8.81
N SER A 80 -3.64 -3.83 8.16
CA SER A 80 -2.75 -2.79 8.71
C SER A 80 -3.35 -2.00 9.87
N LYS A 81 -4.60 -2.27 10.24
CA LYS A 81 -5.21 -1.76 11.48
C LYS A 81 -4.67 -2.46 12.73
N ASN A 82 -4.08 -3.63 12.58
CA ASN A 82 -3.38 -4.34 13.65
C ASN A 82 -2.03 -3.68 13.93
N THR A 83 -1.55 -3.79 15.16
CA THR A 83 -0.22 -3.31 15.59
C THR A 83 0.84 -4.41 15.62
N ASP A 84 0.43 -5.66 15.43
CA ASP A 84 1.30 -6.82 15.27
C ASP A 84 1.58 -7.06 13.77
N LEU A 85 2.83 -6.87 13.38
CA LEU A 85 3.26 -6.98 11.98
C LEU A 85 3.20 -8.43 11.47
N ASP A 86 3.61 -9.39 12.28
CA ASP A 86 3.62 -10.82 11.88
C ASP A 86 2.20 -11.32 11.67
N PHE A 87 1.29 -10.96 12.57
CA PHE A 87 -0.14 -11.24 12.41
C PHE A 87 -0.72 -10.58 11.17
N ALA A 88 -0.39 -9.30 10.92
CA ALA A 88 -0.89 -8.58 9.75
C ALA A 88 -0.39 -9.21 8.43
N HIS A 89 0.87 -9.59 8.35
CA HIS A 89 1.44 -10.26 7.18
C HIS A 89 0.82 -11.64 6.95
N LYS A 90 0.72 -12.46 7.99
CA LYS A 90 0.11 -13.78 7.92
C LYS A 90 -1.35 -13.70 7.44
N THR A 91 -2.13 -12.80 8.03
CA THR A 91 -3.53 -12.59 7.65
C THR A 91 -3.66 -12.07 6.21
N PHE A 92 -2.76 -11.19 5.79
CA PHE A 92 -2.71 -10.71 4.41
C PHE A 92 -2.47 -11.85 3.43
N ASP A 93 -1.52 -12.73 3.73
CA ASP A 93 -1.23 -13.91 2.91
C ASP A 93 -2.43 -14.85 2.80
N GLU A 94 -3.07 -15.17 3.91
CA GLU A 94 -4.24 -16.02 3.95
C GLU A 94 -5.41 -15.46 3.12
N LEU A 95 -5.60 -14.14 3.17
CA LEU A 95 -6.69 -13.46 2.47
C LEU A 95 -6.37 -13.14 1.00
N THR A 96 -5.12 -13.25 0.56
CA THR A 96 -4.68 -12.95 -0.81
C THR A 96 -4.06 -14.15 -1.53
N GLN A 97 -4.47 -15.37 -1.14
CA GLN A 97 -4.05 -16.59 -1.82
C GLN A 97 -4.49 -16.58 -3.29
N PRO A 98 -3.67 -17.11 -4.22
CA PRO A 98 -4.01 -17.15 -5.65
C PRO A 98 -5.35 -17.83 -5.95
N GLU A 99 -5.70 -18.85 -5.18
CA GLU A 99 -6.94 -19.62 -5.30
C GLU A 99 -8.20 -18.74 -5.16
N LYS A 100 -8.12 -17.69 -4.37
CA LYS A 100 -9.20 -16.71 -4.22
C LYS A 100 -9.56 -16.03 -5.54
N TYR A 101 -8.58 -15.92 -6.44
CA TYR A 101 -8.71 -15.17 -7.68
C TYR A 101 -8.91 -16.07 -8.91
N GLU A 102 -8.95 -17.39 -8.75
CA GLU A 102 -9.13 -18.36 -9.85
C GLU A 102 -10.39 -18.09 -10.70
N ASN A 103 -11.46 -17.64 -10.07
CA ASN A 103 -12.69 -17.32 -10.78
C ASN A 103 -12.54 -16.18 -11.80
N PHE A 104 -11.64 -15.23 -11.56
CA PHE A 104 -11.32 -14.15 -12.51
C PHE A 104 -10.51 -14.66 -13.70
N LEU A 105 -9.78 -15.75 -13.53
CA LEU A 105 -8.91 -16.37 -14.53
C LEU A 105 -9.59 -17.48 -15.32
N LYS A 106 -10.74 -17.94 -14.86
CA LYS A 106 -11.48 -19.02 -15.51
C LYS A 106 -11.87 -18.67 -16.95
N GLY A 107 -11.46 -19.50 -17.88
CA GLY A 107 -11.69 -19.29 -19.32
C GLY A 107 -10.76 -18.26 -19.98
N LYS A 108 -9.77 -17.72 -19.27
CA LYS A 108 -8.76 -16.83 -19.83
C LYS A 108 -7.63 -17.63 -20.49
N ASN A 109 -6.95 -16.98 -21.42
CA ASN A 109 -5.84 -17.65 -22.07
C ASN A 109 -4.58 -17.72 -21.18
N LYS A 110 -3.61 -18.56 -21.57
CA LYS A 110 -2.41 -18.81 -20.81
C LYS A 110 -1.53 -17.56 -20.62
N ASN A 111 -1.57 -16.60 -21.57
CA ASN A 111 -0.78 -15.38 -21.48
C ASN A 111 -1.35 -14.45 -20.40
N VAL A 112 -2.68 -14.27 -20.36
CA VAL A 112 -3.35 -13.47 -19.34
C VAL A 112 -3.09 -14.05 -17.95
N ASN A 113 -3.18 -15.36 -17.78
CA ASN A 113 -2.91 -16.03 -16.51
C ASN A 113 -1.45 -15.80 -16.07
N LYS A 114 -0.48 -15.99 -16.95
CA LYS A 114 0.94 -15.74 -16.65
C LYS A 114 1.22 -14.28 -16.26
N LEU A 115 0.62 -13.32 -16.98
CA LEU A 115 0.74 -11.90 -16.67
C LEU A 115 0.13 -11.58 -15.31
N PHE A 116 -1.01 -12.19 -15.00
CA PHE A 116 -1.69 -12.02 -13.72
C PHE A 116 -0.85 -12.56 -12.56
N ASP A 117 -0.29 -13.75 -12.66
CA ASP A 117 0.56 -14.33 -11.62
C ASP A 117 1.77 -13.45 -11.31
N GLN A 118 2.44 -12.94 -12.36
CA GLN A 118 3.57 -12.02 -12.19
C GLN A 118 3.16 -10.68 -11.56
N TRP A 119 1.99 -10.17 -11.94
CA TRP A 119 1.45 -8.94 -11.38
C TRP A 119 1.03 -9.13 -9.91
N LEU A 120 0.38 -10.25 -9.58
CA LEU A 120 -0.06 -10.58 -8.23
C LEU A 120 1.13 -10.62 -7.27
N LEU A 121 2.22 -11.30 -7.64
CA LEU A 121 3.45 -11.34 -6.84
C LEU A 121 4.00 -9.94 -6.57
N LYS A 122 4.20 -9.14 -7.62
CA LYS A 122 4.72 -7.77 -7.49
C LYS A 122 3.79 -6.87 -6.66
N THR A 123 2.48 -7.07 -6.77
CA THR A 123 1.50 -6.30 -6.01
C THR A 123 1.54 -6.70 -4.54
N LYS A 124 1.64 -7.98 -4.23
CA LYS A 124 1.81 -8.46 -2.85
C LYS A 124 3.08 -7.91 -2.21
N ASP A 125 4.23 -7.97 -2.90
CA ASP A 125 5.50 -7.42 -2.40
C ASP A 125 5.37 -5.92 -2.05
N LYS A 126 4.71 -5.15 -2.91
CA LYS A 126 4.44 -3.72 -2.66
C LYS A 126 3.53 -3.51 -1.45
N GLU A 127 2.49 -4.33 -1.33
CA GLU A 127 1.55 -4.22 -0.21
C GLU A 127 2.16 -4.66 1.12
N TYR A 128 3.07 -5.63 1.15
CA TYR A 128 3.83 -5.95 2.37
C TYR A 128 4.57 -4.74 2.92
N ALA A 129 5.28 -4.00 2.06
CA ALA A 129 5.96 -2.78 2.50
C ALA A 129 4.96 -1.71 2.99
N THR A 130 3.81 -1.60 2.34
CA THR A 130 2.74 -0.68 2.74
C THR A 130 2.15 -1.06 4.10
N ILE A 131 1.86 -2.34 4.32
CA ILE A 131 1.36 -2.88 5.60
C ILE A 131 2.39 -2.61 6.70
N ALA A 132 3.66 -2.98 6.47
CA ALA A 132 4.73 -2.78 7.44
C ALA A 132 4.84 -1.32 7.89
N ASN A 133 4.85 -0.38 6.95
CA ASN A 133 4.92 1.04 7.24
C ASN A 133 3.72 1.54 8.07
N LYS A 134 2.50 1.09 7.74
CA LYS A 134 1.29 1.49 8.47
C LYS A 134 1.25 0.89 9.88
N VAL A 135 1.59 -0.40 10.01
CA VAL A 135 1.63 -1.11 11.30
C VAL A 135 2.66 -0.49 12.23
N ILE A 136 3.90 -0.26 11.74
CA ILE A 136 4.96 0.38 12.52
C ILE A 136 4.55 1.79 12.96
N LYS A 137 3.96 2.58 12.05
CA LYS A 137 3.48 3.93 12.38
C LYS A 137 2.43 3.87 13.49
N ARG A 138 1.44 2.99 13.37
CA ARG A 138 0.39 2.82 14.38
C ARG A 138 0.93 2.34 15.72
N SER A 139 1.81 1.33 15.71
CA SER A 139 2.45 0.84 16.93
C SER A 139 3.24 1.94 17.65
N ASN A 140 3.94 2.80 16.89
CA ASN A 140 4.63 3.96 17.45
C ASN A 140 3.65 5.00 18.03
N GLU A 141 2.53 5.26 17.36
CA GLU A 141 1.49 6.18 17.83
C GLU A 141 0.84 5.66 19.13
N GLU A 142 0.52 4.38 19.23
CA GLU A 142 0.00 3.75 20.45
C GLU A 142 1.03 3.77 21.59
N ALA A 143 2.30 3.49 21.29
CA ALA A 143 3.37 3.58 22.27
C ALA A 143 3.54 5.02 22.79
N LYS A 144 3.44 6.04 21.91
CA LYS A 144 3.46 7.46 22.32
C LYS A 144 2.25 7.81 23.19
N ALA A 145 1.06 7.34 22.83
CA ALA A 145 -0.15 7.56 23.63
C ALA A 145 -0.02 6.95 25.03
N THR A 146 0.39 5.67 25.10
CA THR A 146 0.60 4.97 26.39
C THR A 146 1.66 5.68 27.25
N LEU A 147 2.75 6.15 26.65
CA LEU A 147 3.79 6.92 27.33
C LEU A 147 3.22 8.24 27.87
N ASN A 148 2.42 8.94 27.08
CA ASN A 148 1.78 10.18 27.47
C ASN A 148 0.82 9.96 28.64
N ASP A 149 -0.02 8.93 28.58
CA ASP A 149 -0.99 8.62 29.63
C ASP A 149 -0.29 8.30 30.98
N LYS A 150 0.77 7.49 30.93
CA LYS A 150 1.59 7.20 32.12
C LYS A 150 2.24 8.47 32.70
N ALA A 151 2.79 9.32 31.84
CA ALA A 151 3.42 10.56 32.29
C ALA A 151 2.39 11.55 32.87
N ASP A 152 1.17 11.60 32.31
CA ASP A 152 0.06 12.39 32.84
C ASP A 152 -0.37 11.90 34.22
N GLU A 153 -0.53 10.57 34.38
CA GLU A 153 -0.88 9.98 35.68
C GLU A 153 0.16 10.32 36.76
N LEU A 154 1.46 10.18 36.44
CA LEU A 154 2.54 10.54 37.36
C LEU A 154 2.56 12.04 37.66
N SER A 155 2.36 12.89 36.64
CA SER A 155 2.28 14.34 36.82
C SER A 155 1.13 14.76 37.75
N ILE A 156 0.01 14.06 37.70
CA ILE A 156 -1.13 14.28 38.61
C ILE A 156 -0.78 13.83 40.02
N LYS A 157 -0.15 12.65 40.20
CA LYS A 157 0.29 12.12 41.50
C LYS A 157 1.33 13.00 42.16
N MET A 158 2.19 13.71 41.41
CA MET A 158 3.11 14.72 41.96
C MET A 158 2.39 15.84 42.71
N ALA A 159 1.11 16.06 42.47
CA ALA A 159 0.28 17.03 43.17
C ALA A 159 -0.37 16.48 44.48
N SER A 160 -0.05 15.22 44.85
CA SER A 160 -0.58 14.66 46.13
C SER A 160 -0.22 15.53 47.33
N SER A 161 -1.13 15.61 48.28
CA SER A 161 -0.91 16.24 49.59
C SER A 161 0.09 15.41 50.44
N ASN A 162 0.25 14.14 50.14
CA ASN A 162 1.27 13.27 50.74
C ASN A 162 2.60 13.52 50.08
N LEU A 163 3.56 14.11 50.80
CA LEU A 163 4.90 14.45 50.26
C LEU A 163 5.66 13.22 49.80
N VAL A 164 5.53 12.09 50.47
CA VAL A 164 6.21 10.85 50.09
C VAL A 164 5.67 10.34 48.74
N GLU A 165 4.38 10.36 48.58
CA GLU A 165 3.71 9.95 47.33
C GLU A 165 4.07 10.89 46.16
N ALA A 166 4.08 12.20 46.44
CA ALA A 166 4.47 13.20 45.46
C ALA A 166 5.93 13.05 45.01
N GLN A 167 6.83 12.77 45.95
CA GLN A 167 8.25 12.54 45.63
C GLN A 167 8.42 11.24 44.85
N THR A 168 7.78 10.16 45.27
CA THR A 168 7.82 8.88 44.52
C THR A 168 7.32 9.05 43.08
N ALA A 169 6.25 9.80 42.88
CA ALA A 169 5.71 10.06 41.54
C ALA A 169 6.68 10.91 40.68
N SER A 170 7.42 11.86 41.31
CA SER A 170 8.46 12.60 40.61
C SER A 170 9.62 11.72 40.18
N ASP A 171 10.08 10.85 41.07
CA ASP A 171 11.17 9.91 40.79
C ASP A 171 10.78 8.89 39.71
N ASP A 172 9.53 8.40 39.76
CA ASP A 172 8.96 7.50 38.75
C ASP A 172 8.82 8.19 37.39
N LEU A 173 8.48 9.48 37.34
CA LEU A 173 8.43 10.26 36.11
C LEU A 173 9.84 10.43 35.51
N ASP A 174 10.84 10.73 36.32
CA ASP A 174 12.24 10.79 35.88
C ASP A 174 12.75 9.44 35.41
N ASN A 175 12.39 8.35 36.09
CA ASN A 175 12.70 6.98 35.66
C ASN A 175 12.04 6.67 34.32
N LEU A 176 10.78 7.03 34.12
CA LEU A 176 10.05 6.84 32.84
C LEU A 176 10.77 7.56 31.70
N PHE A 177 11.23 8.80 31.92
CA PHE A 177 11.95 9.57 30.93
C PHE A 177 13.32 8.94 30.59
N ASN A 178 14.01 8.37 31.58
CA ASN A 178 15.33 7.77 31.40
C ASN A 178 15.30 6.39 30.75
N GLN A 179 14.14 5.76 30.60
CA GLN A 179 14.01 4.46 29.94
C GLN A 179 14.47 4.53 28.48
N LYS A 180 15.23 3.51 28.05
CA LYS A 180 15.66 3.38 26.64
C LYS A 180 14.48 3.31 25.68
N SER A 181 13.35 2.73 26.09
CA SER A 181 12.11 2.65 25.32
C SER A 181 11.57 4.04 25.01
N THR A 182 11.48 4.93 25.99
CA THR A 182 11.03 6.32 25.84
C THR A 182 11.86 7.07 24.80
N LYS A 183 13.19 6.93 24.88
CA LYS A 183 14.14 7.57 23.95
C LYS A 183 14.10 6.99 22.52
N ARG A 184 13.55 5.77 22.34
CA ARG A 184 13.36 5.17 21.01
C ARG A 184 12.04 5.57 20.35
N ILE A 185 11.01 5.85 21.17
CA ILE A 185 9.67 6.20 20.70
C ILE A 185 9.60 7.66 20.25
N LEU A 186 10.38 8.55 20.90
CA LEU A 186 10.41 9.98 20.64
C LEU A 186 11.71 10.36 19.92
N SER A 187 11.64 11.29 18.98
CA SER A 187 12.84 11.96 18.47
C SER A 187 13.46 12.82 19.57
N ASP A 188 14.73 13.21 19.42
CA ASP A 188 15.44 14.03 20.44
C ASP A 188 14.71 15.32 20.79
N ASP A 189 14.12 15.99 19.80
CA ASP A 189 13.39 17.24 20.03
C ASP A 189 12.01 16.99 20.66
N GLU A 190 11.29 15.95 20.21
CA GLU A 190 10.05 15.51 20.85
C GLU A 190 10.31 15.10 22.30
N TYR A 191 11.40 14.37 22.57
CA TYR A 191 11.77 13.96 23.92
C TYR A 191 12.03 15.16 24.84
N LYS A 192 12.87 16.12 24.43
CA LYS A 192 13.16 17.33 25.22
C LYS A 192 11.87 18.11 25.54
N LYS A 193 11.02 18.31 24.52
CA LYS A 193 9.74 18.99 24.68
C LYS A 193 8.82 18.23 25.64
N PHE A 194 8.70 16.92 25.43
CA PHE A 194 7.84 16.04 26.24
C PHE A 194 8.23 16.09 27.73
N VAL A 195 9.54 15.91 28.05
CA VAL A 195 10.04 15.98 29.42
C VAL A 195 9.73 17.33 30.06
N LYS A 196 10.02 18.44 29.34
CA LYS A 196 9.74 19.80 29.82
C LYS A 196 8.25 20.00 30.08
N ASP A 197 7.40 19.60 29.13
CA ASP A 197 5.94 19.83 29.24
C ASP A 197 5.34 19.05 30.42
N LYS A 198 5.75 17.78 30.62
CA LYS A 198 5.25 16.94 31.71
C LYS A 198 5.73 17.39 33.10
N LYS A 199 6.99 17.79 33.23
CA LYS A 199 7.49 18.40 34.47
C LYS A 199 6.73 19.69 34.81
N ASN A 200 6.58 20.57 33.82
CA ASN A 200 5.80 21.79 34.02
C ASN A 200 4.34 21.51 34.37
N GLN A 201 3.75 20.48 33.83
CA GLN A 201 2.38 20.05 34.14
C GLN A 201 2.27 19.60 35.61
N GLY A 202 3.20 18.76 36.08
CA GLY A 202 3.25 18.32 37.48
C GLY A 202 3.39 19.51 38.44
N ILE A 203 4.28 20.44 38.13
CA ILE A 203 4.47 21.70 38.92
C ILE A 203 3.19 22.51 38.95
N ARG A 204 2.50 22.70 37.80
CA ARG A 204 1.23 23.43 37.75
C ARG A 204 0.12 22.79 38.59
N TYR A 205 0.04 21.45 38.58
CA TYR A 205 -0.92 20.72 39.41
C TYR A 205 -0.63 20.94 40.91
N ARG A 206 0.65 20.89 41.30
CA ARG A 206 1.09 21.11 42.67
C ARG A 206 0.82 22.53 43.13
N LEU A 207 1.05 23.53 42.31
CA LEU A 207 0.73 24.95 42.60
C LEU A 207 -0.78 25.14 42.75
N LYS A 208 -1.61 24.54 41.88
CA LYS A 208 -3.07 24.64 42.00
C LYS A 208 -3.58 24.03 43.30
N LEU A 209 -3.04 22.90 43.71
CA LEU A 209 -3.40 22.25 44.97
C LEU A 209 -2.96 23.09 46.17
N GLY A 210 -1.73 23.60 46.14
CA GLY A 210 -1.19 24.49 47.18
C GLY A 210 -1.99 25.76 47.31
N ALA A 211 -2.37 26.42 46.21
CA ALA A 211 -3.23 27.60 46.22
C ALA A 211 -4.62 27.33 46.80
N LYS A 212 -5.13 26.12 46.65
CA LYS A 212 -6.43 25.69 47.17
C LYS A 212 -6.40 25.40 48.67
N ASN A 213 -5.28 24.87 49.17
CA ASN A 213 -5.16 24.34 50.54
C ASN A 213 -4.41 25.24 51.51
N ASN A 214 -3.43 26.06 51.07
CA ASN A 214 -2.70 26.99 51.94
C ASN A 214 -1.76 27.92 51.11
N SER A 215 -1.84 29.24 51.35
CA SER A 215 -1.00 30.24 50.65
C SER A 215 0.50 30.15 50.97
N VAL A 216 0.89 29.64 52.10
CA VAL A 216 2.29 29.47 52.51
C VAL A 216 2.98 28.35 51.72
N PHE A 217 2.24 27.26 51.49
CA PHE A 217 2.73 26.13 50.70
C PHE A 217 2.97 26.53 49.21
N THR A 218 2.17 27.44 48.70
CA THR A 218 2.30 27.95 47.33
C THR A 218 3.56 28.77 47.13
N LEU A 219 3.95 29.61 48.09
CA LEU A 219 5.15 30.44 48.05
C LEU A 219 6.43 29.61 48.13
N GLN A 220 6.46 28.54 48.91
CA GLN A 220 7.60 27.65 49.03
C GLN A 220 7.84 26.84 47.73
N ASN A 221 6.76 26.41 47.06
CA ASN A 221 6.86 25.69 45.77
C ASN A 221 7.22 26.59 44.59
N ILE A 222 6.99 27.93 44.68
CA ILE A 222 7.46 28.88 43.66
C ILE A 222 8.97 29.09 43.75
N LYS A 223 9.57 29.06 44.92
CA LYS A 223 10.99 29.18 45.13
C LYS A 223 11.78 27.96 44.63
N ASP A 224 11.19 26.77 44.59
CA ASP A 224 11.80 25.55 44.06
C ASP A 224 11.72 25.48 42.54
N ILE A 225 11.15 26.49 41.85
CA ILE A 225 11.00 26.54 40.37
C ILE A 225 11.98 27.54 39.73
N GLU A 226 12.56 28.48 40.50
CA GLU A 226 13.65 29.37 40.09
C GLU A 226 15.01 28.65 40.16
#